data_044443123519bdfcdc4b7190daaa3269
#
_entry.id   044443123519bdfcdc4b7190daaa3269
#
_cell.length_a   1.000
_cell.length_b   1.000
_cell.length_c   1.000
_cell.angle_alpha   90.00
_cell.angle_beta   90.00
_cell.angle_gamma   90.00
#
_symmetry.space_group_name_H-M   'P 1'
#
loop_
_entity.id
_entity.type
_entity.pdbx_description
1 polymer ?
#
loop_
_entity_poly.entity_id
_entity_poly.type
_entity_poly.pdbx_seq_one_letter_code
_entity_poly.pdbx_strand_id
1 'polypeptide(L)'
;MSMENIAKDLEARTIGLDDTFRFHCTACGKCCINREDILLNPRDLYRIAKHLNCTPLDVYQNYCESYIGSSSHFPIVRLKPKGHVKRCPFLKDRKCAVHEAKPGVCAIYPLGRYMKIDSDDYKQGNLDNPVVKYLIQPIECGDNSCEHTVREWLSGFNIALEDQAFIRWHQEIAKIGSILKQAEKKLSAPVMGKLWDTVLILLYLNYDVTKDYLPQFEENASDLMTALQTVQTMMKGV
;
A
#
# COMPACT_ATOMS: atom_id res chain seq x y z
N MET A 1 1.62 11.25 18.95
CA MET A 1 2.74 11.95 18.27
C MET A 1 2.11 13.00 17.39
N SER A 2 2.58 14.27 17.41
CA SER A 2 2.02 15.30 16.54
C SER A 2 2.45 15.08 15.09
N MET A 3 1.67 15.60 14.12
CA MET A 3 2.01 15.53 12.68
C MET A 3 3.38 16.14 12.39
N GLU A 4 3.73 17.21 13.09
CA GLU A 4 5.04 17.87 12.97
C GLU A 4 6.20 16.97 13.39
N ASN A 5 6.04 16.20 14.47
CA ASN A 5 7.05 15.24 14.92
C ASN A 5 7.22 14.07 13.95
N ILE A 6 6.10 13.61 13.34
CA ILE A 6 6.16 12.58 12.29
C ILE A 6 6.91 13.09 11.07
N ALA A 7 6.63 14.33 10.62
CA ALA A 7 7.31 14.92 9.47
C ALA A 7 8.83 15.07 9.72
N LYS A 8 9.23 15.53 10.91
CA LYS A 8 10.65 15.64 11.29
C LYS A 8 11.36 14.28 11.33
N ASP A 9 10.71 13.24 11.87
CA ASP A 9 11.27 11.89 11.90
C ASP A 9 11.43 11.32 10.48
N LEU A 10 10.45 11.52 9.59
CA LEU A 10 10.55 11.10 8.20
C LEU A 10 11.70 11.82 7.48
N GLU A 11 11.83 13.13 7.66
CA GLU A 11 12.91 13.90 7.05
C GLU A 11 14.29 13.48 7.57
N ALA A 12 14.44 13.23 8.87
CA ALA A 12 15.70 12.80 9.47
C ALA A 12 16.20 11.44 8.94
N ARG A 13 15.29 10.58 8.50
CA ARG A 13 15.60 9.24 7.94
C ARG A 13 15.60 9.20 6.42
N THR A 14 15.33 10.32 5.76
CA THR A 14 15.27 10.40 4.30
C THR A 14 16.66 10.15 3.71
N ILE A 15 16.71 9.34 2.66
CA ILE A 15 17.91 9.00 1.89
C ILE A 15 17.69 9.33 0.42
N GLY A 16 18.71 9.88 -0.24
CA GLY A 16 18.70 10.19 -1.67
C GLY A 16 18.82 8.95 -2.57
N LEU A 17 18.47 9.09 -3.84
CA LEU A 17 18.49 7.98 -4.80
C LEU A 17 19.90 7.41 -5.02
N ASP A 18 20.91 8.25 -4.95
CA ASP A 18 22.31 7.89 -5.21
C ASP A 18 23.14 7.74 -3.92
N ASP A 19 22.49 7.93 -2.76
CA ASP A 19 23.10 7.63 -1.47
C ASP A 19 23.18 6.14 -1.22
N THR A 20 24.18 5.71 -0.47
CA THR A 20 24.42 4.30 -0.19
C THR A 20 23.90 3.87 1.17
N PHE A 21 23.52 2.60 1.26
CA PHE A 21 23.21 1.90 2.51
C PHE A 21 23.76 0.46 2.44
N ARG A 22 23.95 -0.16 3.60
CA ARG A 22 24.49 -1.53 3.67
C ARG A 22 23.42 -2.49 4.17
N PHE A 23 23.12 -3.48 3.33
CA PHE A 23 22.19 -4.55 3.67
C PHE A 23 22.36 -5.74 2.74
N HIS A 24 22.31 -6.95 3.31
CA HIS A 24 22.24 -8.20 2.57
C HIS A 24 21.18 -9.11 3.19
N CYS A 25 20.23 -9.58 2.37
CA CYS A 25 19.18 -10.48 2.82
C CYS A 25 19.70 -11.93 2.96
N THR A 26 19.89 -12.37 4.16
CA THR A 26 20.36 -13.75 4.46
C THR A 26 19.23 -14.79 4.45
N ALA A 27 18.04 -14.44 3.99
CA ALA A 27 16.85 -15.30 4.00
C ALA A 27 16.54 -15.88 5.40
N CYS A 28 16.85 -15.15 6.46
CA CYS A 28 16.67 -15.61 7.85
C CYS A 28 15.21 -15.75 8.29
N GLY A 29 14.27 -15.21 7.53
CA GLY A 29 12.82 -15.24 7.80
C GLY A 29 12.37 -14.32 8.95
N LYS A 30 13.25 -13.56 9.61
CA LYS A 30 12.87 -12.66 10.72
C LYS A 30 11.85 -11.59 10.29
N CYS A 31 12.01 -11.03 9.10
CA CYS A 31 11.08 -10.06 8.53
C CYS A 31 9.68 -10.64 8.21
N CYS A 32 9.49 -11.95 8.37
CA CYS A 32 8.23 -12.66 8.15
C CYS A 32 7.60 -13.19 9.44
N ILE A 33 8.14 -12.84 10.61
CA ILE A 33 7.68 -13.29 11.92
C ILE A 33 7.35 -12.06 12.77
N ASN A 34 6.33 -12.17 13.63
CA ASN A 34 5.78 -11.07 14.43
C ASN A 34 5.37 -9.85 13.58
N ARG A 35 4.80 -10.11 12.41
CA ARG A 35 4.38 -9.07 11.48
C ARG A 35 2.86 -9.05 11.32
N GLU A 36 2.27 -7.96 11.77
CA GLU A 36 0.85 -7.65 11.58
C GLU A 36 0.64 -6.41 10.71
N ASP A 37 1.72 -5.88 10.18
CA ASP A 37 1.85 -4.59 9.52
C ASP A 37 2.21 -4.68 8.03
N ILE A 38 2.09 -5.86 7.42
CA ILE A 38 2.31 -6.02 5.99
C ILE A 38 1.04 -5.58 5.25
N LEU A 39 0.94 -4.28 5.07
CA LEU A 39 -0.15 -3.66 4.32
C LEU A 39 0.03 -3.90 2.83
N LEU A 40 -1.06 -4.19 2.15
CA LEU A 40 -1.08 -4.44 0.72
C LEU A 40 -1.82 -3.30 0.00
N ASN A 41 -1.26 -2.85 -1.09
CA ASN A 41 -1.99 -2.05 -2.06
C ASN A 41 -2.63 -2.96 -3.14
N PRO A 42 -3.52 -2.44 -3.99
CA PRO A 42 -4.16 -3.25 -5.05
C PRO A 42 -3.17 -3.94 -5.99
N ARG A 43 -2.08 -3.26 -6.34
CA ARG A 43 -1.03 -3.83 -7.21
C ARG A 43 -0.32 -5.02 -6.56
N ASP A 44 -0.20 -5.01 -5.23
CA ASP A 44 0.39 -6.15 -4.52
C ASP A 44 -0.51 -7.39 -4.64
N LEU A 45 -1.83 -7.24 -4.45
CA LEU A 45 -2.77 -8.35 -4.65
C LEU A 45 -2.76 -8.85 -6.10
N TYR A 46 -2.83 -7.93 -7.07
CA TYR A 46 -2.74 -8.27 -8.49
C TYR A 46 -1.46 -9.05 -8.83
N ARG A 47 -0.28 -8.61 -8.36
CA ARG A 47 1.00 -9.27 -8.62
C ARG A 47 1.07 -10.66 -7.99
N ILE A 48 0.62 -10.78 -6.74
CA ILE A 48 0.55 -12.06 -6.04
C ILE A 48 -0.40 -13.01 -6.75
N ALA A 49 -1.59 -12.55 -7.14
CA ALA A 49 -2.58 -13.32 -7.86
C ALA A 49 -2.04 -13.84 -9.21
N LYS A 50 -1.40 -12.95 -9.97
CA LYS A 50 -0.73 -13.32 -11.24
C LYS A 50 0.36 -14.36 -11.04
N HIS A 51 1.19 -14.23 -10.00
CA HIS A 51 2.27 -15.17 -9.69
C HIS A 51 1.72 -16.53 -9.25
N LEU A 52 0.63 -16.55 -8.50
CA LEU A 52 -0.03 -17.78 -8.04
C LEU A 52 -1.01 -18.37 -9.06
N ASN A 53 -1.17 -17.72 -10.21
CA ASN A 53 -2.13 -18.10 -11.26
C ASN A 53 -3.56 -18.25 -10.72
N CYS A 54 -4.02 -17.26 -9.97
CA CYS A 54 -5.36 -17.21 -9.38
C CYS A 54 -5.92 -15.78 -9.45
N THR A 55 -7.11 -15.54 -8.91
CA THR A 55 -7.72 -14.21 -8.89
C THR A 55 -7.25 -13.40 -7.67
N PRO A 56 -7.33 -12.03 -7.71
CA PRO A 56 -7.11 -11.20 -6.51
C PRO A 56 -8.05 -11.57 -5.35
N LEU A 57 -9.27 -12.00 -5.65
CA LEU A 57 -10.22 -12.48 -4.65
C LEU A 57 -9.73 -13.75 -3.94
N ASP A 58 -9.15 -14.71 -4.68
CA ASP A 58 -8.56 -15.91 -4.09
C ASP A 58 -7.40 -15.56 -3.16
N VAL A 59 -6.55 -14.62 -3.54
CA VAL A 59 -5.46 -14.12 -2.68
C VAL A 59 -6.03 -13.49 -1.41
N TYR A 60 -7.02 -12.63 -1.57
CA TYR A 60 -7.66 -11.95 -0.44
C TYR A 60 -8.27 -12.96 0.54
N GLN A 61 -9.07 -13.88 0.08
CA GLN A 61 -9.76 -14.87 0.92
C GLN A 61 -8.81 -15.81 1.66
N ASN A 62 -7.73 -16.23 1.01
CA ASN A 62 -6.83 -17.25 1.56
C ASN A 62 -5.68 -16.68 2.41
N TYR A 63 -5.25 -15.43 2.14
CA TYR A 63 -4.02 -14.89 2.72
C TYR A 63 -4.16 -13.52 3.37
N CYS A 64 -5.31 -12.86 3.22
CA CYS A 64 -5.49 -11.49 3.69
C CYS A 64 -6.62 -11.36 4.70
N GLU A 65 -6.66 -10.22 5.34
CA GLU A 65 -7.78 -9.70 6.11
C GLU A 65 -7.85 -8.18 5.88
N SER A 66 -9.02 -7.59 6.13
CA SER A 66 -9.21 -6.14 6.03
C SER A 66 -9.85 -5.57 7.28
N TYR A 67 -9.60 -4.29 7.49
CA TYR A 67 -10.21 -3.49 8.54
C TYR A 67 -10.35 -2.04 8.07
N ILE A 68 -11.19 -1.25 8.73
CA ILE A 68 -11.29 0.17 8.43
C ILE A 68 -10.26 0.94 9.24
N GLY A 69 -9.41 1.68 8.56
CA GLY A 69 -8.39 2.51 9.20
C GLY A 69 -9.01 3.67 9.96
N SER A 70 -8.70 3.82 11.25
CA SER A 70 -9.29 4.85 12.12
C SER A 70 -8.98 6.28 11.66
N SER A 71 -7.86 6.50 11.00
CA SER A 71 -7.45 7.82 10.50
C SER A 71 -7.77 8.02 9.02
N SER A 72 -7.69 6.97 8.22
CA SER A 72 -7.95 7.02 6.77
C SER A 72 -9.43 6.89 6.43
N HIS A 73 -10.23 6.29 7.31
CA HIS A 73 -11.64 5.91 7.08
C HIS A 73 -11.82 4.98 5.86
N PHE A 74 -10.75 4.34 5.44
CA PHE A 74 -10.60 3.57 4.21
C PHE A 74 -10.36 2.09 4.53
N PRO A 75 -10.86 1.14 3.71
CA PRO A 75 -10.51 -0.27 3.86
C PRO A 75 -9.02 -0.51 3.68
N ILE A 76 -8.39 -1.04 4.69
CA ILE A 76 -6.97 -1.41 4.68
C ILE A 76 -6.88 -2.93 4.56
N VAL A 77 -6.17 -3.41 3.57
CA VAL A 77 -5.89 -4.83 3.38
C VAL A 77 -4.48 -5.14 3.88
N ARG A 78 -4.34 -6.22 4.65
CA ARG A 78 -3.05 -6.71 5.12
C ARG A 78 -2.94 -8.23 4.97
N LEU A 79 -1.73 -8.75 4.98
CA LEU A 79 -1.53 -10.19 5.10
C LEU A 79 -2.01 -10.67 6.47
N LYS A 80 -2.79 -11.76 6.47
CA LYS A 80 -3.33 -12.38 7.68
C LYS A 80 -2.26 -13.22 8.36
N PRO A 81 -1.77 -12.83 9.55
CA PRO A 81 -0.72 -13.56 10.24
C PRO A 81 -1.19 -14.95 10.68
N LYS A 82 -0.30 -15.93 10.67
CA LYS A 82 -0.59 -17.32 11.07
C LYS A 82 0.10 -17.70 12.37
N GLY A 83 -0.67 -18.35 13.26
CA GLY A 83 -0.18 -18.93 14.51
C GLY A 83 0.24 -17.91 15.57
N HIS A 84 0.75 -18.41 16.71
CA HIS A 84 1.13 -17.57 17.86
C HIS A 84 2.29 -16.62 17.57
N VAL A 85 3.21 -17.03 16.67
CA VAL A 85 4.35 -16.20 16.25
C VAL A 85 4.01 -15.23 15.13
N LYS A 86 2.74 -15.07 14.81
CA LYS A 86 2.23 -14.14 13.78
C LYS A 86 3.04 -14.20 12.48
N ARG A 87 3.21 -15.43 11.98
CA ARG A 87 3.99 -15.70 10.78
C ARG A 87 3.29 -15.24 9.52
N CYS A 88 4.02 -14.63 8.61
CA CYS A 88 3.54 -14.32 7.26
C CYS A 88 2.97 -15.59 6.59
N PRO A 89 1.79 -15.53 5.95
CA PRO A 89 1.17 -16.70 5.31
C PRO A 89 2.00 -17.28 4.15
N PHE A 90 2.88 -16.48 3.56
CA PHE A 90 3.78 -16.87 2.46
C PHE A 90 5.16 -17.35 2.93
N LEU A 91 5.43 -17.39 4.22
CA LEU A 91 6.68 -17.96 4.74
C LEU A 91 6.60 -19.49 4.71
N LYS A 92 7.36 -20.11 3.80
CA LYS A 92 7.48 -21.57 3.67
C LYS A 92 8.96 -21.93 3.67
N ASP A 93 9.37 -22.90 4.51
CA ASP A 93 10.73 -23.39 4.62
C ASP A 93 11.78 -22.26 4.74
N ARG A 94 11.48 -21.25 5.58
CA ARG A 94 12.29 -20.03 5.79
C ARG A 94 12.43 -19.12 4.55
N LYS A 95 11.69 -19.38 3.49
CA LYS A 95 11.72 -18.58 2.25
C LYS A 95 10.34 -17.99 1.96
N CYS A 96 10.33 -16.88 1.25
CA CYS A 96 9.10 -16.28 0.76
C CYS A 96 8.59 -17.06 -0.45
N ALA A 97 7.41 -17.66 -0.34
CA ALA A 97 6.80 -18.42 -1.45
C ALA A 97 6.39 -17.54 -2.64
N VAL A 98 6.28 -16.22 -2.43
CA VAL A 98 5.96 -15.23 -3.47
C VAL A 98 7.11 -14.24 -3.66
N HIS A 99 8.37 -14.71 -3.61
CA HIS A 99 9.56 -13.84 -3.59
C HIS A 99 9.59 -12.86 -4.76
N GLU A 100 9.26 -13.31 -5.96
CA GLU A 100 9.27 -12.49 -7.19
C GLU A 100 8.09 -11.51 -7.26
N ALA A 101 7.01 -11.81 -6.54
CA ALA A 101 5.79 -11.00 -6.46
C ALA A 101 5.52 -10.47 -5.05
N LYS A 102 6.53 -10.47 -4.16
CA LYS A 102 6.35 -10.02 -2.78
C LYS A 102 5.81 -8.61 -2.72
N PRO A 103 5.02 -8.27 -1.68
CA PRO A 103 4.48 -6.93 -1.49
C PRO A 103 5.55 -5.85 -1.60
N GLY A 104 5.18 -4.68 -2.12
CA GLY A 104 6.10 -3.57 -2.31
C GLY A 104 6.86 -3.20 -1.03
N VAL A 105 6.18 -3.16 0.10
CA VAL A 105 6.79 -2.91 1.42
C VAL A 105 7.85 -3.96 1.79
N CYS A 106 7.66 -5.22 1.39
CA CYS A 106 8.65 -6.28 1.60
C CYS A 106 9.79 -6.23 0.57
N ALA A 107 9.48 -5.78 -0.65
CA ALA A 107 10.47 -5.70 -1.73
C ALA A 107 11.52 -4.63 -1.44
N ILE A 108 11.09 -3.44 -1.01
CA ILE A 108 12.01 -2.32 -0.77
C ILE A 108 12.74 -2.40 0.57
N TYR A 109 12.33 -3.26 1.52
CA TYR A 109 13.01 -3.35 2.83
C TYR A 109 14.54 -3.54 2.67
N PRO A 110 15.38 -2.81 3.38
CA PRO A 110 15.12 -1.99 4.57
C PRO A 110 14.68 -0.55 4.27
N LEU A 111 14.44 -0.21 3.02
CA LEU A 111 13.90 1.09 2.68
C LEU A 111 12.40 1.15 3.00
N GLY A 112 11.93 2.36 3.31
CA GLY A 112 10.54 2.76 3.24
C GLY A 112 10.38 3.82 2.16
N ARG A 113 9.16 4.08 1.73
CA ARG A 113 8.86 5.20 0.84
C ARG A 113 7.61 5.93 1.27
N TYR A 114 7.58 7.21 1.02
CA TYR A 114 6.41 8.06 1.25
C TYR A 114 6.27 9.11 0.14
N MET A 115 5.08 9.63 0.02
CA MET A 115 4.77 10.70 -0.92
C MET A 115 4.78 12.04 -0.19
N LYS A 116 5.59 12.98 -0.67
CA LYS A 116 5.62 14.36 -0.18
C LYS A 116 4.91 15.24 -1.21
N ILE A 117 3.93 15.98 -0.74
CA ILE A 117 3.21 17.00 -1.52
C ILE A 117 3.54 18.33 -0.87
N ASP A 118 3.67 19.37 -1.67
CA ASP A 118 3.86 20.72 -1.16
C ASP A 118 2.72 21.11 -0.21
N SER A 119 3.03 21.86 0.83
CA SER A 119 2.07 22.20 1.88
C SER A 119 0.91 23.06 1.37
N ASP A 120 1.16 23.91 0.40
CA ASP A 120 0.15 24.81 -0.14
C ASP A 120 -0.72 24.08 -1.19
N ASP A 121 -0.10 23.24 -2.02
CA ASP A 121 -0.82 22.31 -2.90
C ASP A 121 -1.76 21.40 -2.09
N TYR A 122 -1.26 20.80 -1.01
CA TYR A 122 -2.07 19.93 -0.15
C TYR A 122 -3.27 20.66 0.48
N LYS A 123 -3.08 21.89 0.97
CA LYS A 123 -4.18 22.73 1.52
C LYS A 123 -5.25 23.06 0.49
N GLN A 124 -4.85 23.19 -0.77
CA GLN A 124 -5.75 23.45 -1.91
C GLN A 124 -6.38 22.16 -2.46
N GLY A 125 -6.01 20.99 -1.92
CA GLY A 125 -6.48 19.70 -2.43
C GLY A 125 -5.82 19.28 -3.74
N ASN A 126 -4.74 19.96 -4.15
CA ASN A 126 -3.95 19.61 -5.31
C ASN A 126 -2.96 18.51 -4.95
N LEU A 127 -3.09 17.35 -5.58
CA LEU A 127 -2.26 16.19 -5.38
C LEU A 127 -1.44 15.82 -6.63
N ASP A 128 -1.35 16.71 -7.62
CA ASP A 128 -0.90 16.37 -8.96
C ASP A 128 0.64 16.29 -9.10
N ASN A 129 1.38 16.95 -8.21
CA ASN A 129 2.84 17.00 -8.26
C ASN A 129 3.51 16.36 -7.02
N PRO A 130 3.26 15.09 -6.73
CA PRO A 130 3.88 14.44 -5.58
C PRO A 130 5.35 14.10 -5.86
N VAL A 131 6.19 14.24 -4.83
CA VAL A 131 7.57 13.76 -4.85
C VAL A 131 7.66 12.49 -4.02
N VAL A 132 8.12 11.40 -4.63
CA VAL A 132 8.40 10.15 -3.91
C VAL A 132 9.73 10.29 -3.18
N LYS A 133 9.73 10.08 -1.87
CA LYS A 133 10.89 10.09 -1.01
C LYS A 133 11.12 8.71 -0.42
N TYR A 134 12.39 8.38 -0.19
CA TYR A 134 12.81 7.14 0.42
C TYR A 134 13.43 7.41 1.79
N LEU A 135 13.31 6.44 2.70
CA LEU A 135 13.89 6.52 4.04
C LEU A 135 14.48 5.16 4.44
N ILE A 136 15.49 5.18 5.31
CA ILE A 136 16.01 3.97 5.93
C ILE A 136 15.17 3.64 7.16
N GLN A 137 14.73 2.38 7.23
CA GLN A 137 14.10 1.80 8.41
C GLN A 137 15.14 1.13 9.32
N PRO A 138 14.86 0.93 10.61
CA PRO A 138 15.71 0.11 11.46
C PRO A 138 15.91 -1.28 10.86
N ILE A 139 17.15 -1.70 10.73
CA ILE A 139 17.52 -3.00 10.15
C ILE A 139 17.60 -4.03 11.27
N GLU A 140 16.62 -4.95 11.31
CA GLU A 140 16.52 -5.97 12.37
C GLU A 140 16.87 -7.38 11.86
N CYS A 141 17.17 -7.52 10.56
CA CYS A 141 17.49 -8.81 9.94
C CYS A 141 18.50 -8.64 8.80
N GLY A 142 19.03 -9.76 8.30
CA GLY A 142 20.12 -9.73 7.32
C GLY A 142 21.46 -9.38 7.95
N ASP A 143 22.40 -8.93 7.13
CA ASP A 143 23.72 -8.43 7.54
C ASP A 143 24.14 -7.22 6.68
N ASN A 144 25.31 -6.64 6.95
CA ASN A 144 25.85 -5.45 6.30
C ASN A 144 26.91 -5.77 5.24
N SER A 145 26.93 -6.98 4.69
CA SER A 145 28.00 -7.44 3.78
C SER A 145 27.93 -6.80 2.39
N CYS A 146 26.76 -6.33 1.95
CA CYS A 146 26.59 -5.71 0.65
C CYS A 146 26.25 -4.21 0.80
N GLU A 147 26.77 -3.41 -0.12
CA GLU A 147 26.45 -1.99 -0.26
C GLU A 147 25.65 -1.76 -1.53
N HIS A 148 24.64 -0.90 -1.44
CA HIS A 148 23.73 -0.58 -2.53
C HIS A 148 23.41 0.90 -2.52
N THR A 149 23.18 1.49 -3.69
CA THR A 149 22.44 2.74 -3.79
C THR A 149 20.94 2.46 -3.73
N VAL A 150 20.13 3.47 -3.37
CA VAL A 150 18.66 3.34 -3.42
C VAL A 150 18.20 2.98 -4.83
N ARG A 151 18.81 3.58 -5.85
CA ARG A 151 18.50 3.34 -7.27
C ARG A 151 18.73 1.88 -7.67
N GLU A 152 19.89 1.33 -7.34
CA GLU A 152 20.23 -0.07 -7.64
C GLU A 152 19.29 -1.04 -6.91
N TRP A 153 18.98 -0.76 -5.65
CA TRP A 153 18.07 -1.58 -4.86
C TRP A 153 16.66 -1.65 -5.46
N LEU A 154 16.11 -0.53 -5.86
CA LEU A 154 14.79 -0.45 -6.51
C LEU A 154 14.79 -1.19 -7.86
N SER A 155 15.84 -0.99 -8.66
CA SER A 155 16.01 -1.67 -9.95
C SER A 155 16.04 -3.19 -9.79
N GLY A 156 16.68 -3.71 -8.75
CA GLY A 156 16.74 -5.14 -8.44
C GLY A 156 15.35 -5.79 -8.22
N PHE A 157 14.33 -4.99 -7.91
CA PHE A 157 12.94 -5.44 -7.75
C PHE A 157 11.99 -4.93 -8.84
N ASN A 158 12.52 -4.38 -9.94
CA ASN A 158 11.74 -3.77 -11.02
C ASN A 158 10.76 -2.69 -10.52
N ILE A 159 11.19 -1.89 -9.55
CA ILE A 159 10.43 -0.76 -9.03
C ILE A 159 10.94 0.51 -9.72
N ALA A 160 10.07 1.16 -10.50
CA ALA A 160 10.39 2.41 -11.14
C ALA A 160 10.60 3.52 -10.10
N LEU A 161 11.53 4.46 -10.36
CA LEU A 161 11.76 5.63 -9.50
C LEU A 161 10.51 6.51 -9.42
N GLU A 162 9.82 6.68 -10.56
CA GLU A 162 8.51 7.31 -10.67
C GLU A 162 7.44 6.23 -10.82
N ASP A 163 7.18 5.49 -9.74
CA ASP A 163 6.19 4.40 -9.72
C ASP A 163 4.77 4.97 -9.80
N GLN A 164 4.23 5.08 -11.02
CA GLN A 164 2.89 5.62 -11.26
C GLN A 164 1.80 4.87 -10.49
N ALA A 165 1.92 3.56 -10.35
CA ALA A 165 0.95 2.79 -9.57
C ALA A 165 0.99 3.16 -8.07
N PHE A 166 2.17 3.47 -7.52
CA PHE A 166 2.31 3.96 -6.15
C PHE A 166 1.73 5.37 -6.00
N ILE A 167 2.06 6.27 -6.91
CA ILE A 167 1.59 7.66 -6.90
C ILE A 167 0.07 7.70 -7.00
N ARG A 168 -0.50 7.06 -8.01
CA ARG A 168 -1.94 7.04 -8.25
C ARG A 168 -2.72 6.42 -7.08
N TRP A 169 -2.21 5.33 -6.53
CA TRP A 169 -2.82 4.72 -5.34
C TRP A 169 -2.93 5.70 -4.17
N HIS A 170 -1.88 6.45 -3.85
CA HIS A 170 -1.89 7.39 -2.73
C HIS A 170 -2.75 8.61 -2.99
N GLN A 171 -2.80 9.08 -4.23
CA GLN A 171 -3.73 10.14 -4.64
C GLN A 171 -5.18 9.71 -4.45
N GLU A 172 -5.54 8.50 -4.88
CA GLU A 172 -6.91 7.99 -4.73
C GLU A 172 -7.29 7.73 -3.27
N ILE A 173 -6.39 7.17 -2.44
CA ILE A 173 -6.65 7.04 -1.00
C ILE A 173 -6.98 8.40 -0.37
N ALA A 174 -6.23 9.45 -0.69
CA ALA A 174 -6.44 10.77 -0.11
C ALA A 174 -7.80 11.35 -0.51
N LYS A 175 -8.17 11.25 -1.79
CA LYS A 175 -9.47 11.72 -2.32
C LYS A 175 -10.63 10.94 -1.71
N ILE A 176 -10.60 9.63 -1.84
CA ILE A 176 -11.68 8.73 -1.42
C ILE A 176 -11.81 8.74 0.11
N GLY A 177 -10.71 8.70 0.85
CA GLY A 177 -10.72 8.75 2.31
C GLY A 177 -11.39 10.01 2.85
N SER A 178 -11.18 11.16 2.20
CA SER A 178 -11.89 12.41 2.54
C SER A 178 -13.40 12.30 2.37
N ILE A 179 -13.85 11.65 1.29
CA ILE A 179 -15.28 11.43 1.02
C ILE A 179 -15.87 10.46 2.03
N LEU A 180 -15.20 9.34 2.29
CA LEU A 180 -15.66 8.33 3.25
C LEU A 180 -15.76 8.90 4.67
N LYS A 181 -14.80 9.72 5.09
CA LYS A 181 -14.84 10.43 6.39
C LYS A 181 -16.05 11.32 6.55
N GLN A 182 -16.49 11.95 5.48
CA GLN A 182 -17.72 12.79 5.48
C GLN A 182 -18.98 11.91 5.47
N ALA A 183 -18.97 10.83 4.68
CA ALA A 183 -20.07 9.89 4.59
C ALA A 183 -20.35 9.19 5.93
N GLU A 184 -19.32 8.79 6.65
CA GLU A 184 -19.41 8.12 7.95
C GLU A 184 -20.16 8.97 9.02
N LYS A 185 -20.13 10.28 8.89
CA LYS A 185 -20.86 11.20 9.78
C LYS A 185 -22.34 11.33 9.45
N LYS A 186 -22.77 10.92 8.27
CA LYS A 186 -24.11 11.17 7.75
C LYS A 186 -24.90 9.90 7.43
N LEU A 187 -24.22 8.82 7.11
CA LEU A 187 -24.82 7.57 6.68
C LEU A 187 -24.95 6.58 7.85
N SER A 188 -25.94 5.72 7.77
CA SER A 188 -26.10 4.63 8.75
C SER A 188 -25.02 3.57 8.58
N ALA A 189 -24.69 2.84 9.66
CA ALA A 189 -23.66 1.81 9.64
C ALA A 189 -23.88 0.73 8.55
N PRO A 190 -25.10 0.23 8.27
CA PRO A 190 -25.30 -0.72 7.17
C PRO A 190 -24.99 -0.14 5.79
N VAL A 191 -25.27 1.14 5.57
CA VAL A 191 -24.98 1.82 4.29
C VAL A 191 -23.48 2.04 4.16
N MET A 192 -22.81 2.47 5.23
CA MET A 192 -21.35 2.58 5.26
C MET A 192 -20.65 1.25 5.02
N GLY A 193 -21.16 0.16 5.60
CA GLY A 193 -20.63 -1.19 5.35
C GLY A 193 -20.62 -1.52 3.86
N LYS A 194 -21.75 -1.32 3.18
CA LYS A 194 -21.84 -1.53 1.72
C LYS A 194 -20.89 -0.63 0.93
N LEU A 195 -20.70 0.61 1.39
CA LEU A 195 -19.79 1.55 0.72
C LEU A 195 -18.34 1.09 0.86
N TRP A 196 -17.91 0.66 2.03
CA TRP A 196 -16.57 0.09 2.24
C TRP A 196 -16.35 -1.20 1.45
N ASP A 197 -17.38 -2.07 1.36
CA ASP A 197 -17.31 -3.27 0.52
C ASP A 197 -17.15 -2.90 -0.97
N THR A 198 -17.86 -1.88 -1.44
CA THR A 198 -17.74 -1.38 -2.82
C THR A 198 -16.31 -0.89 -3.08
N VAL A 199 -15.74 -0.11 -2.15
CA VAL A 199 -14.35 0.37 -2.24
C VAL A 199 -13.37 -0.81 -2.29
N LEU A 200 -13.55 -1.81 -1.41
CA LEU A 200 -12.71 -3.00 -1.37
C LEU A 200 -12.78 -3.79 -2.69
N ILE A 201 -13.99 -4.03 -3.19
CA ILE A 201 -14.20 -4.79 -4.42
C ILE A 201 -13.57 -4.08 -5.62
N LEU A 202 -13.93 -2.81 -5.85
CA LEU A 202 -13.47 -2.08 -7.04
C LEU A 202 -11.97 -1.83 -7.01
N LEU A 203 -11.41 -1.38 -5.87
CA LEU A 203 -10.00 -1.01 -5.86
C LEU A 203 -9.05 -2.17 -5.61
N TYR A 204 -9.44 -3.23 -4.89
CA TYR A 204 -8.51 -4.29 -4.54
C TYR A 204 -8.75 -5.60 -5.31
N LEU A 205 -9.98 -5.90 -5.72
CA LEU A 205 -10.33 -7.25 -6.17
C LEU A 205 -10.71 -7.34 -7.65
N ASN A 206 -11.15 -6.24 -8.25
CA ASN A 206 -11.68 -6.23 -9.63
C ASN A 206 -10.57 -6.11 -10.68
N TYR A 207 -9.73 -7.14 -10.81
CA TYR A 207 -8.65 -7.18 -11.80
C TYR A 207 -8.59 -8.50 -12.53
N ASP A 208 -8.42 -8.41 -13.86
CA ASP A 208 -8.01 -9.51 -14.73
C ASP A 208 -6.47 -9.56 -14.76
N VAL A 209 -5.89 -10.62 -14.20
CA VAL A 209 -4.44 -10.79 -14.10
C VAL A 209 -3.73 -11.03 -15.43
N THR A 210 -4.49 -11.24 -16.51
CA THR A 210 -3.96 -11.41 -17.88
C THR A 210 -3.74 -10.04 -18.58
N LYS A 211 -4.36 -8.97 -18.08
CA LYS A 211 -4.25 -7.61 -18.61
C LYS A 211 -3.32 -6.76 -17.75
N ASP A 212 -2.87 -5.63 -18.28
CA ASP A 212 -2.05 -4.69 -17.53
C ASP A 212 -2.80 -4.08 -16.34
N TYR A 213 -2.09 -3.89 -15.22
CA TYR A 213 -2.67 -3.40 -13.97
C TYR A 213 -3.18 -1.96 -14.06
N LEU A 214 -2.34 -1.03 -14.52
CA LEU A 214 -2.60 0.40 -14.36
C LEU A 214 -3.87 0.88 -15.10
N PRO A 215 -4.14 0.48 -16.35
CA PRO A 215 -5.38 0.85 -17.03
C PRO A 215 -6.64 0.39 -16.28
N GLN A 216 -6.61 -0.84 -15.73
CA GLN A 216 -7.73 -1.38 -14.94
C GLN A 216 -7.91 -0.62 -13.63
N PHE A 217 -6.81 -0.23 -12.97
CA PHE A 217 -6.87 0.58 -11.76
C PHE A 217 -7.52 1.94 -12.03
N GLU A 218 -7.15 2.60 -13.12
CA GLU A 218 -7.73 3.89 -13.50
C GLU A 218 -9.24 3.78 -13.80
N GLU A 219 -9.65 2.73 -14.49
CA GLU A 219 -11.07 2.45 -14.75
C GLU A 219 -11.83 2.22 -13.45
N ASN A 220 -11.35 1.31 -12.60
CA ASN A 220 -11.96 1.00 -11.31
C ASN A 220 -12.05 2.24 -10.38
N ALA A 221 -11.01 3.07 -10.37
CA ALA A 221 -11.00 4.31 -9.59
C ALA A 221 -12.03 5.32 -10.12
N SER A 222 -12.16 5.45 -11.44
CA SER A 222 -13.14 6.30 -12.08
C SER A 222 -14.58 5.86 -11.78
N ASP A 223 -14.86 4.57 -11.87
CA ASP A 223 -16.16 3.99 -11.55
C ASP A 223 -16.53 4.21 -10.08
N LEU A 224 -15.56 3.99 -9.18
CA LEU A 224 -15.75 4.25 -7.76
C LEU A 224 -16.02 5.73 -7.49
N MET A 225 -15.29 6.64 -8.12
CA MET A 225 -15.51 8.08 -7.96
C MET A 225 -16.90 8.50 -8.43
N THR A 226 -17.39 7.93 -9.53
CA THR A 226 -18.76 8.16 -10.03
C THR A 226 -19.81 7.70 -9.01
N ALA A 227 -19.64 6.52 -8.43
CA ALA A 227 -20.51 6.02 -7.38
C ALA A 227 -20.49 6.92 -6.13
N LEU A 228 -19.30 7.35 -5.70
CA LEU A 228 -19.13 8.24 -4.54
C LEU A 228 -19.72 9.63 -4.76
N GLN A 229 -19.66 10.19 -5.96
CA GLN A 229 -20.31 11.45 -6.32
C GLN A 229 -21.83 11.36 -6.18
N THR A 230 -22.42 10.23 -6.57
CA THR A 230 -23.85 9.97 -6.37
C THR A 230 -24.20 9.97 -4.88
N VAL A 231 -23.40 9.29 -4.05
CA VAL A 231 -23.58 9.31 -2.59
C VAL A 231 -23.44 10.73 -2.02
N GLN A 232 -22.44 11.49 -2.46
CA GLN A 232 -22.26 12.89 -2.03
C GLN A 232 -23.46 13.78 -2.39
N THR A 233 -24.05 13.59 -3.56
CA THR A 233 -25.24 14.32 -3.99
C THR A 233 -26.44 14.01 -3.10
N MET A 234 -26.65 12.73 -2.79
CA MET A 234 -27.69 12.32 -1.85
C MET A 234 -27.50 12.91 -0.45
N MET A 235 -26.25 12.99 0.03
CA MET A 235 -25.93 13.59 1.33
C MET A 235 -26.14 15.11 1.40
N LYS A 236 -26.19 15.81 0.27
CA LYS A 236 -26.42 17.27 0.20
C LYS A 236 -27.91 17.62 0.13
N GLY A 237 -28.74 16.68 -0.30
CA GLY A 237 -30.21 16.86 -0.43
C GLY A 237 -30.98 16.51 0.85
N VAL A 238 -30.28 16.10 1.89
CA VAL A 238 -30.80 15.83 3.25
C VAL A 238 -30.25 16.91 4.19
#